data_4fd697aac0a420c37e7042cdb18e9b13
#
_entry.id   4fd697aac0a420c37e7042cdb18e9b13
#
_cell.length_a   1.000
_cell.length_b   1.000
_cell.length_c   1.000
_cell.angle_alpha   90.00
_cell.angle_beta   90.00
_cell.angle_gamma   90.00
#
_symmetry.space_group_name_H-M   'P 1'
#
loop_
_entity.id
_entity.type
_entity.pdbx_description
1 polymer ?
#
loop_
_entity_poly.entity_id
_entity_poly.type
_entity_poly.pdbx_seq_one_letter_code
_entity_poly.pdbx_strand_id
1 'polypeptide(L)'
;MAHYQPMLNQLNLVVQNMDATVAFYRRLGLTLDAEAGAQHIAVAFPNGMLVEFDSTQLVLQWDSGWRGTTGGGVVLGFSVPSREAVDKLYTDLIAAGYRSHQQPYNAFWGARYAIVDDPDGNSVGLMSPIDDQRKVWPPEPPPPNP
;
A
#
# COMPACT_ATOMS: atom_id res chain seq x y z
N MET A 1 14.03 -27.30 -17.88
CA MET A 1 14.45 -26.43 -16.76
C MET A 1 14.74 -25.04 -17.31
N ALA A 2 14.20 -24.06 -16.67
CA ALA A 2 14.45 -22.67 -17.07
C ALA A 2 15.87 -22.24 -16.68
N HIS A 3 16.57 -21.58 -17.62
CA HIS A 3 17.90 -21.00 -17.38
C HIS A 3 17.84 -19.53 -16.98
N TYR A 4 16.64 -19.03 -16.66
CA TYR A 4 16.42 -17.67 -16.18
C TYR A 4 15.63 -17.70 -14.87
N GLN A 5 15.76 -16.66 -14.10
CA GLN A 5 15.00 -16.47 -12.88
C GLN A 5 14.00 -15.32 -13.11
N PRO A 6 12.70 -15.59 -12.98
CA PRO A 6 11.71 -14.50 -13.04
C PRO A 6 11.95 -13.48 -11.93
N MET A 7 11.70 -12.21 -12.25
CA MET A 7 11.86 -11.10 -11.29
C MET A 7 10.49 -10.47 -11.04
N LEU A 8 10.14 -10.35 -9.77
CA LEU A 8 8.96 -9.59 -9.40
C LEU A 8 9.28 -8.10 -9.51
N ASN A 9 8.69 -7.42 -10.47
CA ASN A 9 8.97 -6.00 -10.72
C ASN A 9 7.74 -5.13 -10.83
N GLN A 10 6.55 -5.72 -10.74
CA GLN A 10 5.33 -4.92 -10.80
C GLN A 10 4.19 -5.57 -10.01
N LEU A 11 3.29 -4.72 -9.54
CA LEU A 11 2.02 -5.10 -8.95
C LEU A 11 0.91 -4.42 -9.73
N ASN A 12 -0.11 -5.19 -10.10
CA ASN A 12 -1.33 -4.65 -10.69
C ASN A 12 -2.45 -4.76 -9.67
N LEU A 13 -3.08 -3.64 -9.38
CA LEU A 13 -4.23 -3.58 -8.48
C LEU A 13 -5.47 -3.25 -9.30
N VAL A 14 -6.47 -4.13 -9.23
CA VAL A 14 -7.77 -3.85 -9.86
C VAL A 14 -8.59 -3.06 -8.86
N VAL A 15 -9.13 -1.92 -9.32
CA VAL A 15 -9.81 -0.96 -8.45
C VAL A 15 -11.22 -0.68 -8.95
N GLN A 16 -12.15 -0.54 -8.02
CA GLN A 16 -13.55 -0.28 -8.35
C GLN A 16 -13.81 1.18 -8.72
N ASN A 17 -13.12 2.09 -8.06
CA ASN A 17 -13.29 3.53 -8.28
C ASN A 17 -11.90 4.17 -8.42
N MET A 18 -11.54 4.45 -9.67
CA MET A 18 -10.21 5.02 -9.97
C MET A 18 -10.01 6.39 -9.31
N ASP A 19 -11.03 7.23 -9.29
CA ASP A 19 -10.92 8.57 -8.68
C ASP A 19 -10.66 8.47 -7.18
N ALA A 20 -11.33 7.55 -6.49
CA ALA A 20 -11.10 7.31 -5.06
C ALA A 20 -9.69 6.76 -4.81
N THR A 21 -9.21 5.86 -5.67
CA THR A 21 -7.86 5.31 -5.60
C THR A 21 -6.80 6.40 -5.78
N VAL A 22 -6.97 7.24 -6.79
CA VAL A 22 -6.05 8.36 -7.06
C VAL A 22 -6.01 9.32 -5.86
N ALA A 23 -7.17 9.65 -5.30
CA ALA A 23 -7.25 10.54 -4.14
C ALA A 23 -6.49 9.97 -2.94
N PHE A 24 -6.65 8.66 -2.67
CA PHE A 24 -5.96 7.99 -1.57
C PHE A 24 -4.44 8.02 -1.76
N TYR A 25 -3.96 7.53 -2.91
CA TYR A 25 -2.51 7.39 -3.12
C TYR A 25 -1.80 8.72 -3.28
N ARG A 26 -2.47 9.76 -3.80
CA ARG A 26 -1.94 11.13 -3.75
C ARG A 26 -1.81 11.63 -2.32
N ARG A 27 -2.78 11.34 -1.46
CA ARG A 27 -2.71 11.69 -0.04
C ARG A 27 -1.61 10.96 0.70
N LEU A 28 -1.36 9.71 0.30
CA LEU A 28 -0.22 8.93 0.78
C LEU A 28 1.12 9.55 0.39
N GLY A 29 1.16 10.34 -0.68
CA GLY A 29 2.36 11.03 -1.14
C GLY A 29 2.84 10.63 -2.53
N LEU A 30 2.11 9.76 -3.23
CA LEU A 30 2.48 9.35 -4.58
C LEU A 30 2.10 10.43 -5.59
N THR A 31 2.97 10.61 -6.59
CA THR A 31 2.66 11.46 -7.74
C THR A 31 1.94 10.61 -8.78
N LEU A 32 0.66 10.84 -8.95
CA LEU A 32 -0.18 10.15 -9.92
C LEU A 32 -0.63 11.16 -10.98
N ASP A 33 -0.24 10.89 -12.23
CA ASP A 33 -0.71 11.64 -13.38
C ASP A 33 -1.92 10.90 -13.96
N ALA A 34 -3.10 11.41 -13.63
CA ALA A 34 -4.34 10.75 -14.00
C ALA A 34 -5.32 11.76 -14.56
N GLU A 35 -5.80 11.49 -15.78
CA GLU A 35 -6.91 12.23 -16.37
C GLU A 35 -8.25 11.70 -15.84
N ALA A 36 -9.28 12.53 -15.89
CA ALA A 36 -10.64 12.11 -15.53
C ALA A 36 -11.06 10.91 -16.41
N GLY A 37 -11.59 9.87 -15.77
CA GLY A 37 -12.02 8.67 -16.48
C GLY A 37 -10.90 7.72 -16.88
N ALA A 38 -9.68 7.92 -16.38
CA ALA A 38 -8.57 7.01 -16.65
C ALA A 38 -8.92 5.57 -16.22
N GLN A 39 -8.63 4.62 -17.11
CA GLN A 39 -8.86 3.20 -16.86
C GLN A 39 -7.58 2.49 -16.38
N HIS A 40 -6.44 3.13 -16.55
CA HIS A 40 -5.12 2.59 -16.22
C HIS A 40 -4.20 3.72 -15.77
N ILE A 41 -3.50 3.49 -14.67
CA ILE A 41 -2.50 4.41 -14.14
C ILE A 41 -1.30 3.59 -13.69
N ALA A 42 -0.09 4.06 -14.01
CA ALA A 42 1.14 3.40 -13.60
C ALA A 42 2.01 4.36 -12.79
N VAL A 43 2.64 3.85 -11.75
CA VAL A 43 3.61 4.57 -10.92
C VAL A 43 4.92 3.79 -10.92
N ALA A 44 5.99 4.42 -11.41
CA ALA A 44 7.33 3.86 -11.34
C ALA A 44 8.07 4.40 -10.13
N PHE A 45 8.65 3.51 -9.35
CA PHE A 45 9.45 3.87 -8.18
C PHE A 45 10.94 3.83 -8.51
N PRO A 46 11.77 4.64 -7.81
CA PRO A 46 13.22 4.65 -8.05
C PRO A 46 13.92 3.29 -7.86
N ASN A 47 13.31 2.38 -7.09
CA ASN A 47 13.85 1.03 -6.87
C ASN A 47 13.54 0.06 -8.01
N GLY A 48 12.89 0.51 -9.09
CA GLY A 48 12.53 -0.32 -10.23
C GLY A 48 11.16 -0.99 -10.15
N MET A 49 10.47 -0.88 -9.02
CA MET A 49 9.11 -1.41 -8.89
C MET A 49 8.12 -0.54 -9.65
N LEU A 50 7.14 -1.19 -10.26
CA LEU A 50 6.02 -0.55 -10.95
C LEU A 50 4.73 -0.96 -10.23
N VAL A 51 3.90 0.00 -9.89
CA VAL A 51 2.55 -0.26 -9.38
C VAL A 51 1.56 0.30 -10.39
N GLU A 52 0.64 -0.56 -10.83
CA GLU A 52 -0.37 -0.21 -11.82
C GLU A 52 -1.76 -0.38 -11.21
N PHE A 53 -2.63 0.56 -11.51
CA PHE A 53 -4.03 0.52 -11.12
C PHE A 53 -4.88 0.39 -12.39
N ASP A 54 -5.69 -0.65 -12.45
CA ASP A 54 -6.56 -0.91 -13.59
C ASP A 54 -8.01 -0.96 -13.13
N SER A 55 -8.90 -0.36 -13.92
CA SER A 55 -10.32 -0.42 -13.63
C SER A 55 -10.86 -1.84 -13.80
N THR A 56 -12.01 -2.11 -13.18
CA THR A 56 -12.72 -3.38 -13.35
C THR A 56 -13.15 -3.63 -14.79
N GLN A 57 -13.25 -2.60 -15.60
CA GLN A 57 -13.54 -2.73 -17.03
C GLN A 57 -12.31 -3.11 -17.83
N LEU A 58 -11.17 -2.48 -17.53
CA LEU A 58 -9.93 -2.73 -18.26
C LEU A 58 -9.36 -4.12 -17.97
N VAL A 59 -9.46 -4.60 -16.73
CA VAL A 59 -8.91 -5.91 -16.35
C VAL A 59 -9.43 -7.04 -17.24
N LEU A 60 -10.67 -6.95 -17.70
CA LEU A 60 -11.28 -7.95 -18.56
C LEU A 60 -10.64 -8.01 -19.95
N GLN A 61 -9.87 -6.99 -20.34
CA GLN A 61 -9.15 -6.98 -21.61
C GLN A 61 -7.83 -7.77 -21.55
N TRP A 62 -7.30 -8.02 -20.35
CA TRP A 62 -6.04 -8.74 -20.21
C TRP A 62 -6.10 -9.94 -19.25
N ASP A 63 -7.20 -10.09 -18.52
CA ASP A 63 -7.41 -11.22 -17.61
C ASP A 63 -8.85 -11.75 -17.74
N SER A 64 -9.03 -12.75 -18.61
CA SER A 64 -10.35 -13.38 -18.80
C SER A 64 -10.79 -14.21 -17.59
N GLY A 65 -9.88 -14.55 -16.69
CA GLY A 65 -10.15 -15.31 -15.49
C GLY A 65 -10.38 -14.46 -14.24
N TRP A 66 -10.45 -13.15 -14.37
CA TRP A 66 -10.67 -12.28 -13.22
C TRP A 66 -11.99 -12.61 -12.49
N ARG A 67 -11.89 -12.80 -11.16
CA ARG A 67 -13.01 -13.33 -10.37
C ARG A 67 -13.99 -12.29 -9.85
N GLY A 68 -13.83 -11.03 -10.24
CA GLY A 68 -14.76 -9.96 -9.87
C GLY A 68 -14.53 -9.36 -8.48
N THR A 69 -13.44 -9.69 -7.82
CA THR A 69 -13.12 -9.15 -6.48
C THR A 69 -11.96 -8.16 -6.55
N THR A 70 -11.99 -7.15 -5.67
CA THR A 70 -10.89 -6.20 -5.51
C THR A 70 -10.44 -6.19 -4.06
N GLY A 71 -9.15 -5.90 -3.85
CA GLY A 71 -8.57 -5.79 -2.51
C GLY A 71 -8.29 -7.12 -1.82
N GLY A 72 -7.58 -7.05 -0.72
CA GLY A 72 -7.31 -8.16 0.20
C GLY A 72 -6.08 -9.02 -0.14
N GLY A 73 -5.60 -9.75 0.86
CA GLY A 73 -4.55 -10.77 0.71
C GLY A 73 -3.12 -10.23 0.56
N VAL A 74 -2.91 -8.95 0.39
CA VAL A 74 -1.60 -8.32 0.18
C VAL A 74 -1.48 -7.10 1.09
N VAL A 75 -0.29 -6.88 1.62
CA VAL A 75 0.08 -5.62 2.28
C VAL A 75 1.05 -4.87 1.38
N LEU A 76 0.69 -3.67 0.99
CA LEU A 76 1.56 -2.78 0.23
C LEU A 76 2.41 -2.00 1.22
N GLY A 77 3.69 -2.31 1.32
CA GLY A 77 4.59 -1.68 2.26
C GLY A 77 5.26 -0.45 1.67
N PHE A 78 5.11 0.69 2.34
CA PHE A 78 5.74 1.95 1.97
C PHE A 78 6.74 2.36 3.05
N SER A 79 7.96 2.65 2.62
CA SER A 79 8.98 3.22 3.49
C SER A 79 8.73 4.71 3.68
N VAL A 80 8.78 5.16 4.92
CA VAL A 80 8.73 6.58 5.27
C VAL A 80 10.01 6.97 6.01
N PRO A 81 10.41 8.24 5.98
CA PRO A 81 11.77 8.62 6.40
C PRO A 81 12.04 8.55 7.90
N SER A 82 11.01 8.54 8.76
CA SER A 82 11.21 8.55 10.20
C SER A 82 10.03 7.95 10.95
N ARG A 83 10.22 7.67 12.23
CA ARG A 83 9.16 7.19 13.13
C ARG A 83 8.04 8.22 13.25
N GLU A 84 8.40 9.49 13.35
CA GLU A 84 7.45 10.61 13.42
C GLU A 84 6.63 10.72 12.13
N ALA A 85 7.25 10.43 10.99
CA ALA A 85 6.57 10.44 9.68
C ALA A 85 5.49 9.35 9.60
N VAL A 86 5.69 8.17 10.22
CA VAL A 86 4.65 7.14 10.31
C VAL A 86 3.42 7.68 11.04
N ASP A 87 3.63 8.25 12.21
CA ASP A 87 2.54 8.77 13.03
C ASP A 87 1.78 9.91 12.33
N LYS A 88 2.53 10.82 11.72
CA LYS A 88 1.94 11.97 11.03
C LYS A 88 1.12 11.54 9.82
N LEU A 89 1.68 10.69 8.98
CA LEU A 89 0.99 10.22 7.77
C LEU A 89 -0.25 9.41 8.12
N TYR A 90 -0.15 8.54 9.13
CA TYR A 90 -1.31 7.81 9.63
C TYR A 90 -2.40 8.78 10.11
N THR A 91 -2.04 9.76 10.94
CA THR A 91 -3.00 10.75 11.47
C THR A 91 -3.66 11.53 10.34
N ASP A 92 -2.91 11.95 9.34
CA ASP A 92 -3.44 12.67 8.18
C ASP A 92 -4.44 11.83 7.39
N LEU A 93 -4.13 10.55 7.18
CA LEU A 93 -5.00 9.63 6.44
C LEU A 93 -6.30 9.35 7.20
N ILE A 94 -6.22 9.12 8.50
CA ILE A 94 -7.41 8.90 9.33
C ILE A 94 -8.28 10.17 9.38
N ALA A 95 -7.67 11.34 9.51
CA ALA A 95 -8.39 12.62 9.47
C ALA A 95 -9.08 12.85 8.12
N ALA A 96 -8.53 12.30 7.05
CA ALA A 96 -9.14 12.36 5.72
C ALA A 96 -10.28 11.35 5.52
N GLY A 97 -10.58 10.52 6.53
CA GLY A 97 -11.70 9.57 6.49
C GLY A 97 -11.34 8.15 6.09
N TYR A 98 -10.05 7.84 5.91
CA TYR A 98 -9.63 6.48 5.58
C TYR A 98 -9.63 5.58 6.80
N ARG A 99 -9.78 4.28 6.57
CA ARG A 99 -9.96 3.31 7.65
C ARG A 99 -8.62 2.90 8.24
N SER A 100 -8.52 2.97 9.58
CA SER A 100 -7.41 2.38 10.31
C SER A 100 -7.51 0.87 10.30
N HIS A 101 -6.43 0.20 9.87
CA HIS A 101 -6.27 -1.24 10.01
C HIS A 101 -5.45 -1.57 11.26
N GLN A 102 -4.35 -0.87 11.47
CA GLN A 102 -3.50 -0.99 12.64
C GLN A 102 -2.95 0.38 12.99
N GLN A 103 -3.26 0.88 14.19
CA GLN A 103 -2.70 2.14 14.66
C GLN A 103 -1.18 2.05 14.82
N PRO A 104 -0.46 3.18 14.76
CA PRO A 104 1.00 3.17 14.89
C PRO A 104 1.44 2.51 16.19
N TYR A 105 2.48 1.68 16.09
CA TYR A 105 3.07 1.02 17.24
C TYR A 105 4.56 0.73 17.00
N ASN A 106 5.27 0.41 18.05
CA ASN A 106 6.67 0.00 17.97
C ASN A 106 6.75 -1.50 17.72
N ALA A 107 7.03 -1.87 16.48
CA ALA A 107 7.06 -3.27 16.07
C ALA A 107 8.30 -3.99 16.60
N PHE A 108 8.17 -5.29 16.85
CA PHE A 108 9.25 -6.10 17.41
C PHE A 108 10.51 -6.12 16.54
N TRP A 109 10.39 -5.84 15.24
CA TRP A 109 11.54 -5.80 14.33
C TRP A 109 12.29 -4.47 14.31
N GLY A 110 11.91 -3.52 15.20
CA GLY A 110 12.65 -2.27 15.40
C GLY A 110 12.14 -1.07 14.62
N ALA A 111 11.00 -1.19 13.95
CA ALA A 111 10.39 -0.09 13.22
C ALA A 111 9.18 0.49 13.93
N ARG A 112 8.83 1.73 13.62
CA ARG A 112 7.50 2.28 13.85
C ARG A 112 6.63 1.89 12.66
N TYR A 113 5.46 1.32 12.91
CA TYR A 113 4.64 0.72 11.88
C TYR A 113 3.17 1.01 12.08
N ALA A 114 2.45 1.21 10.98
CA ALA A 114 1.01 1.39 10.96
C ALA A 114 0.44 0.82 9.67
N ILE A 115 -0.84 0.49 9.65
CA ILE A 115 -1.53 0.01 8.45
C ILE A 115 -2.83 0.79 8.30
N VAL A 116 -3.08 1.31 7.11
CA VAL A 116 -4.33 1.97 6.72
C VAL A 116 -4.90 1.23 5.51
N ASP A 117 -6.21 1.09 5.44
CA ASP A 117 -6.84 0.48 4.28
C ASP A 117 -7.01 1.52 3.17
N ASP A 118 -6.72 1.11 1.92
CA ASP A 118 -7.05 1.90 0.74
C ASP A 118 -8.56 1.78 0.41
N PRO A 119 -9.09 2.51 -0.58
CA PRO A 119 -10.53 2.47 -0.90
C PRO A 119 -11.08 1.09 -1.28
N ASP A 120 -10.24 0.18 -1.80
CA ASP A 120 -10.63 -1.19 -2.14
C ASP A 120 -10.40 -2.18 -1.00
N GLY A 121 -9.90 -1.73 0.15
CA GLY A 121 -9.59 -2.59 1.29
C GLY A 121 -8.22 -3.26 1.20
N ASN A 122 -7.32 -2.79 0.32
CA ASN A 122 -5.92 -3.22 0.36
C ASN A 122 -5.24 -2.64 1.60
N SER A 123 -4.47 -3.46 2.29
CA SER A 123 -3.68 -3.00 3.42
C SER A 123 -2.45 -2.22 2.93
N VAL A 124 -2.29 -1.00 3.43
CA VAL A 124 -1.16 -0.13 3.12
C VAL A 124 -0.34 0.06 4.38
N GLY A 125 0.84 -0.55 4.43
CA GLY A 125 1.76 -0.47 5.54
C GLY A 125 2.67 0.73 5.44
N LEU A 126 2.83 1.46 6.53
CA LEU A 126 3.73 2.60 6.66
C LEU A 126 4.83 2.21 7.63
N MET A 127 6.07 2.19 7.18
CA MET A 127 7.18 1.69 7.98
C MET A 127 8.34 2.67 8.00
N SER A 128 8.81 2.99 9.21
CA SER A 128 10.02 3.75 9.43
C SER A 128 11.27 2.92 9.13
N PRO A 129 12.45 3.56 9.05
CA PRO A 129 13.70 2.80 9.08
C PRO A 129 13.76 1.89 10.31
N ILE A 130 14.42 0.74 10.16
CA ILE A 130 14.62 -0.23 11.24
C ILE A 130 15.78 0.25 12.13
N ASP A 131 15.52 0.31 13.44
CA ASP A 131 16.54 0.54 14.45
C ASP A 131 16.80 -0.78 15.17
N ASP A 132 17.98 -1.37 14.94
CA ASP A 132 18.34 -2.67 15.52
C ASP A 132 18.34 -2.66 17.05
N GLN A 133 18.57 -1.51 17.68
CA GLN A 133 18.54 -1.37 19.13
C GLN A 133 17.13 -1.43 19.71
N ARG A 134 16.11 -1.27 18.87
CA ARG A 134 14.70 -1.35 19.27
C ARG A 134 14.06 -2.70 18.98
N LYS A 135 14.82 -3.66 18.48
CA LYS A 135 14.32 -5.03 18.27
C LYS A 135 14.05 -5.70 19.59
N VAL A 136 12.91 -6.37 19.67
CA VAL A 136 12.45 -7.10 20.86
C VAL A 136 12.08 -8.53 20.46
N TRP A 137 12.59 -9.48 21.20
CA TRP A 137 12.26 -10.90 21.01
C TRP A 137 12.10 -11.58 22.36
N PRO A 138 11.03 -12.36 22.62
CA PRO A 138 9.96 -12.71 21.68
C PRO A 138 9.08 -11.52 21.29
N PRO A 139 8.39 -11.60 20.14
CA PRO A 139 7.55 -10.48 19.69
C PRO A 139 6.38 -10.24 20.63
N GLU A 140 6.04 -8.98 20.80
CA GLU A 140 4.83 -8.55 21.48
C GLU A 140 3.76 -8.19 20.44
N PRO A 141 2.49 -8.58 20.67
CA PRO A 141 1.43 -8.19 19.74
C PRO A 141 1.20 -6.68 19.75
N PRO A 142 0.78 -6.10 18.60
CA PRO A 142 0.46 -4.69 18.56
C PRO A 142 -0.78 -4.38 19.41
N PRO A 143 -0.95 -3.13 19.86
CA PRO A 143 -2.17 -2.73 20.54
C PRO A 143 -3.36 -2.81 19.58
N PRO A 144 -4.56 -3.13 20.09
CA PRO A 144 -5.75 -3.12 19.26
C PRO A 144 -6.06 -1.71 18.79
N ASN A 145 -6.73 -1.60 17.64
CA ASN A 145 -7.27 -0.32 17.21
C ASN A 145 -8.33 0.17 18.20
N PRO A 146 -8.41 1.49 18.43
CA PRO A 146 -9.43 2.06 19.28
C PRO A 146 -10.84 1.88 18.73
#